data_85b6daed79871c16dfb27b0fe13d0435
#
_entry.id   85b6daed79871c16dfb27b0fe13d0435
#
_cell.length_a   1.000
_cell.length_b   1.000
_cell.length_c   1.000
_cell.angle_alpha   90.00
_cell.angle_beta   90.00
_cell.angle_gamma   90.00
#
_symmetry.space_group_name_H-M   'P 1'
#
loop_
_entity.id
_entity.type
_entity.pdbx_description
1 polymer ?
#
loop_
_entity_poly.entity_id
_entity_poly.type
_entity_poly.pdbx_seq_one_letter_code
_entity_poly.pdbx_strand_id
1 'polypeptide(L)'
;MVGKGVLLLLVAALVAVGWSKHRDRIREQDRLAVVASTIAGHKVGVRCPNIVKKLVYTSGEGGTVKFDERGRPAKYTELAPETCDALRNVAKIDFSCLDDSTCGDKEFYAAWAIHTLAHESFHLRGTSLESTAECYAMQTTASVAVSLGIPSRQAEQLQRWVWVRGYPKEPQEYSTTDCRNGGPLDLHPTSPVWP
;
A
#
# COMPACT_ATOMS: atom_id res chain seq x y z
N MET A 1 36.11 -36.46 -8.89
CA MET A 1 36.19 -35.48 -7.79
C MET A 1 35.60 -34.11 -8.12
N VAL A 2 35.28 -33.80 -9.38
CA VAL A 2 34.71 -32.50 -9.83
C VAL A 2 33.28 -32.26 -9.28
N GLY A 3 32.46 -33.29 -9.05
CA GLY A 3 31.04 -33.12 -8.67
C GLY A 3 30.80 -32.52 -7.28
N LYS A 4 31.66 -32.74 -6.29
CA LYS A 4 31.48 -32.21 -4.92
C LYS A 4 31.72 -30.70 -4.87
N GLY A 5 32.69 -30.18 -5.60
CA GLY A 5 33.01 -28.75 -5.68
C GLY A 5 31.88 -27.96 -6.36
N VAL A 6 31.33 -28.50 -7.44
CA VAL A 6 30.19 -27.86 -8.16
C VAL A 6 28.95 -27.80 -7.29
N LEU A 7 28.63 -28.88 -6.54
CA LEU A 7 27.49 -28.89 -5.64
C LEU A 7 27.62 -27.85 -4.52
N LEU A 8 28.80 -27.72 -3.92
CA LEU A 8 29.06 -26.71 -2.89
C LEU A 8 28.88 -25.27 -3.41
N LEU A 9 29.35 -24.98 -4.63
CA LEU A 9 29.19 -23.69 -5.26
C LEU A 9 27.72 -23.36 -5.54
N LEU A 10 26.94 -24.34 -6.00
CA LEU A 10 25.49 -24.18 -6.24
C LEU A 10 24.75 -23.89 -4.93
N VAL A 11 25.04 -24.61 -3.86
CA VAL A 11 24.42 -24.39 -2.55
C VAL A 11 24.79 -22.99 -2.02
N ALA A 12 26.05 -22.59 -2.11
CA ALA A 12 26.48 -21.26 -1.69
C ALA A 12 25.79 -20.15 -2.49
N ALA A 13 25.63 -20.31 -3.80
CA ALA A 13 24.91 -19.36 -4.66
C ALA A 13 23.42 -19.26 -4.27
N LEU A 14 22.75 -20.39 -4.02
CA LEU A 14 21.35 -20.40 -3.58
C LEU A 14 21.15 -19.71 -2.23
N VAL A 15 22.05 -19.95 -1.28
CA VAL A 15 22.04 -19.29 0.03
C VAL A 15 22.27 -17.79 -0.13
N ALA A 16 23.23 -17.38 -0.94
CA ALA A 16 23.50 -15.95 -1.19
C ALA A 16 22.31 -15.23 -1.84
N VAL A 17 21.66 -15.86 -2.82
CA VAL A 17 20.44 -15.34 -3.46
C VAL A 17 19.28 -15.24 -2.45
N GLY A 18 19.09 -16.29 -1.65
CA GLY A 18 18.07 -16.29 -0.58
C GLY A 18 18.27 -15.16 0.44
N TRP A 19 19.52 -14.96 0.85
CA TRP A 19 19.91 -13.91 1.78
C TRP A 19 19.72 -12.50 1.19
N SER A 20 20.08 -12.30 -0.09
CA SER A 20 19.86 -11.02 -0.79
C SER A 20 18.37 -10.69 -0.85
N LYS A 21 17.54 -11.61 -1.33
CA LYS A 21 16.07 -11.43 -1.40
C LYS A 21 15.45 -11.15 -0.03
N HIS A 22 15.95 -11.80 1.03
CA HIS A 22 15.49 -11.56 2.38
C HIS A 22 15.80 -10.12 2.83
N ARG A 23 17.03 -9.65 2.62
CA ARG A 23 17.44 -8.27 2.97
C ARG A 23 16.64 -7.24 2.18
N ASP A 24 16.42 -7.46 0.88
CA ASP A 24 15.67 -6.54 0.04
C ASP A 24 14.21 -6.44 0.52
N ARG A 25 13.61 -7.55 0.95
CA ARG A 25 12.28 -7.54 1.54
C ARG A 25 12.24 -6.74 2.86
N ILE A 26 13.21 -6.92 3.74
CA ILE A 26 13.26 -6.16 5.01
C ILE A 26 13.39 -4.66 4.74
N ARG A 27 14.30 -4.25 3.85
CA ARG A 27 14.45 -2.84 3.46
C ARG A 27 13.16 -2.25 2.92
N GLU A 28 12.43 -3.03 2.11
CA GLU A 28 11.15 -2.61 1.56
C GLU A 28 10.09 -2.44 2.66
N GLN A 29 9.97 -3.39 3.58
CA GLN A 29 9.07 -3.30 4.72
C GLN A 29 9.39 -2.08 5.60
N ASP A 30 10.68 -1.82 5.84
CA ASP A 30 11.12 -0.65 6.61
C ASP A 30 10.75 0.66 5.89
N ARG A 31 10.93 0.72 4.56
CA ARG A 31 10.53 1.89 3.74
C ARG A 31 9.02 2.15 3.84
N LEU A 32 8.22 1.12 3.67
CA LEU A 32 6.76 1.22 3.76
C LEU A 32 6.31 1.57 5.20
N ALA A 33 6.98 1.03 6.21
CA ALA A 33 6.70 1.32 7.62
C ALA A 33 6.96 2.79 7.98
N VAL A 34 7.95 3.43 7.37
CA VAL A 34 8.17 4.89 7.54
C VAL A 34 6.97 5.67 7.03
N VAL A 35 6.49 5.35 5.82
CA VAL A 35 5.32 6.01 5.21
C VAL A 35 4.06 5.78 6.07
N ALA A 36 3.79 4.54 6.45
CA ALA A 36 2.64 4.19 7.31
C ALA A 36 2.71 4.89 8.68
N SER A 37 3.90 4.99 9.27
CA SER A 37 4.09 5.66 10.56
C SER A 37 3.76 7.15 10.52
N THR A 38 3.99 7.81 9.38
CA THR A 38 3.64 9.22 9.18
C THR A 38 2.13 9.44 9.29
N ILE A 39 1.32 8.56 8.69
CA ILE A 39 -0.15 8.63 8.73
C ILE A 39 -0.66 8.18 10.10
N ALA A 40 -0.13 7.08 10.63
CA ALA A 40 -0.52 6.55 11.93
C ALA A 40 -0.21 7.52 13.09
N GLY A 41 0.75 8.43 12.92
CA GLY A 41 1.19 9.38 13.97
C GLY A 41 2.09 8.75 15.04
N HIS A 42 2.48 7.49 14.86
CA HIS A 42 3.40 6.76 15.73
C HIS A 42 4.08 5.63 14.96
N LYS A 43 5.14 5.06 15.55
CA LYS A 43 5.90 3.99 14.90
C LYS A 43 5.07 2.72 14.75
N VAL A 44 4.90 2.28 13.50
CA VAL A 44 4.20 1.05 13.12
C VAL A 44 5.05 0.22 12.16
N GLY A 45 4.66 -1.03 11.93
CA GLY A 45 5.31 -1.94 10.98
C GLY A 45 4.45 -2.19 9.75
N VAL A 46 5.11 -2.55 8.65
CA VAL A 46 4.47 -3.12 7.46
C VAL A 46 5.09 -4.47 7.18
N ARG A 47 4.28 -5.49 6.96
CA ARG A 47 4.73 -6.86 6.70
C ARG A 47 4.28 -7.31 5.32
N CYS A 48 5.25 -7.79 4.55
CA CYS A 48 5.02 -8.46 3.29
C CYS A 48 5.22 -9.97 3.45
N PRO A 49 4.35 -10.82 2.89
CA PRO A 49 4.45 -12.26 3.03
C PRO A 49 5.75 -12.79 2.43
N ASN A 50 6.29 -13.84 3.03
CA ASN A 50 7.39 -14.58 2.45
C ASN A 50 6.87 -15.53 1.34
N ILE A 51 7.79 -16.20 0.61
CA ILE A 51 7.46 -17.08 -0.51
C ILE A 51 6.45 -18.17 -0.09
N VAL A 52 6.59 -18.74 1.11
CA VAL A 52 5.70 -19.81 1.60
C VAL A 52 4.31 -19.23 1.88
N LYS A 53 4.22 -18.09 2.54
CA LYS A 53 2.93 -17.41 2.79
C LYS A 53 2.24 -16.96 1.49
N LYS A 54 3.00 -16.57 0.46
CA LYS A 54 2.44 -16.27 -0.87
C LYS A 54 1.64 -17.43 -1.47
N LEU A 55 2.11 -18.66 -1.29
CA LEU A 55 1.47 -19.85 -1.86
C LEU A 55 0.14 -20.23 -1.17
N VAL A 56 -0.08 -19.75 0.06
CA VAL A 56 -1.28 -20.05 0.86
C VAL A 56 -2.13 -18.81 1.16
N TYR A 57 -1.78 -17.67 0.58
CA TYR A 57 -2.55 -16.43 0.76
C TYR A 57 -3.87 -16.53 -0.02
N THR A 58 -4.99 -16.45 0.70
CA THR A 58 -6.34 -16.64 0.14
C THR A 58 -7.28 -15.46 0.40
N SER A 59 -6.84 -14.42 1.12
CA SER A 59 -7.69 -13.23 1.30
C SER A 59 -7.71 -12.41 0.02
N GLY A 60 -8.90 -11.98 -0.40
CA GLY A 60 -9.08 -11.05 -1.53
C GLY A 60 -8.75 -9.60 -1.19
N GLU A 61 -8.33 -9.31 0.04
CA GLU A 61 -8.04 -7.98 0.55
C GLU A 61 -6.61 -7.55 0.24
N GLY A 62 -6.41 -6.27 -0.07
CA GLY A 62 -5.09 -5.72 -0.39
C GLY A 62 -4.14 -5.62 0.81
N GLY A 63 -4.69 -5.58 2.02
CA GLY A 63 -3.99 -5.53 3.29
C GLY A 63 -4.93 -5.82 4.46
N THR A 64 -4.39 -5.86 5.69
CA THR A 64 -5.21 -5.98 6.89
C THR A 64 -4.48 -5.51 8.15
N VAL A 65 -5.22 -4.84 9.04
CA VAL A 65 -4.82 -4.54 10.42
C VAL A 65 -5.78 -5.25 11.37
N LYS A 66 -5.25 -6.04 12.27
CA LYS A 66 -6.06 -6.71 13.31
C LYS A 66 -6.32 -5.75 14.47
N PHE A 67 -7.54 -5.78 14.99
CA PHE A 67 -7.92 -5.08 16.22
C PHE A 67 -8.09 -6.10 17.36
N ASP A 68 -7.70 -5.70 18.56
CA ASP A 68 -7.94 -6.51 19.76
C ASP A 68 -9.38 -6.32 20.26
N GLU A 69 -9.78 -7.08 21.30
CA GLU A 69 -11.12 -7.04 21.92
C GLU A 69 -11.48 -5.64 22.48
N ARG A 70 -10.51 -4.77 22.67
CA ARG A 70 -10.69 -3.38 23.14
C ARG A 70 -10.68 -2.37 21.99
N GLY A 71 -10.71 -2.83 20.74
CA GLY A 71 -10.67 -1.99 19.55
C GLY A 71 -9.32 -1.30 19.29
N ARG A 72 -8.22 -1.81 19.85
CA ARG A 72 -6.88 -1.25 19.60
C ARG A 72 -6.24 -1.94 18.42
N PRO A 73 -5.67 -1.18 17.46
CA PRO A 73 -5.03 -1.77 16.29
C PRO A 73 -3.74 -2.51 16.68
N ALA A 74 -3.38 -3.51 15.91
CA ALA A 74 -2.06 -4.13 15.95
C ALA A 74 -0.98 -3.09 15.63
N LYS A 75 0.28 -3.39 16.01
CA LYS A 75 1.42 -2.51 15.73
C LYS A 75 1.96 -2.62 14.28
N TYR A 76 1.28 -3.35 13.43
CA TYR A 76 1.67 -3.56 12.03
C TYR A 76 0.46 -3.93 11.18
N THR A 77 0.55 -3.66 9.88
CA THR A 77 -0.32 -4.22 8.85
C THR A 77 0.35 -5.38 8.13
N GLU A 78 -0.43 -6.35 7.69
CA GLU A 78 -0.01 -7.39 6.74
C GLU A 78 -0.60 -7.06 5.36
N LEU A 79 0.26 -6.70 4.40
CA LEU A 79 -0.15 -6.43 3.03
C LEU A 79 -0.22 -7.72 2.21
N ALA A 80 -1.12 -7.74 1.23
CA ALA A 80 -1.19 -8.82 0.24
C ALA A 80 0.11 -8.94 -0.56
N PRO A 81 0.42 -10.15 -1.08
CA PRO A 81 1.60 -10.34 -1.94
C PRO A 81 1.63 -9.39 -3.13
N GLU A 82 0.50 -9.21 -3.79
CA GLU A 82 0.32 -8.37 -4.98
C GLU A 82 0.53 -6.89 -4.65
N THR A 83 -0.02 -6.44 -3.53
CA THR A 83 0.17 -5.07 -2.99
C THR A 83 1.64 -4.80 -2.71
N CYS A 84 2.33 -5.74 -2.03
CA CYS A 84 3.76 -5.62 -1.75
C CYS A 84 4.61 -5.59 -3.03
N ASP A 85 4.28 -6.43 -4.02
CA ASP A 85 5.01 -6.49 -5.28
C ASP A 85 4.81 -5.21 -6.12
N ALA A 86 3.60 -4.65 -6.12
CA ALA A 86 3.30 -3.37 -6.77
C ALA A 86 4.05 -2.21 -6.09
N LEU A 87 4.02 -2.12 -4.75
CA LEU A 87 4.69 -1.06 -3.98
C LEU A 87 6.22 -1.09 -4.14
N ARG A 88 6.83 -2.28 -4.28
CA ARG A 88 8.29 -2.42 -4.45
C ARG A 88 8.83 -1.69 -5.67
N ASN A 89 8.06 -1.62 -6.72
CA ASN A 89 8.48 -1.06 -8.00
C ASN A 89 7.77 0.24 -8.35
N VAL A 90 6.96 0.76 -7.46
CA VAL A 90 6.06 1.88 -7.75
C VAL A 90 6.77 3.13 -8.26
N ALA A 91 7.94 3.47 -7.71
CA ALA A 91 8.75 4.60 -8.16
C ALA A 91 9.33 4.45 -9.59
N LYS A 92 9.23 3.25 -10.19
CA LYS A 92 9.67 2.97 -11.56
C LYS A 92 8.51 2.96 -12.56
N ILE A 93 7.29 3.15 -12.08
CA ILE A 93 6.10 3.16 -12.92
C ILE A 93 5.94 4.58 -13.45
N ASP A 94 5.76 4.69 -14.75
CA ASP A 94 5.41 5.95 -15.40
C ASP A 94 3.89 6.13 -15.36
N PHE A 95 3.44 7.14 -14.62
CA PHE A 95 2.04 7.50 -14.52
C PHE A 95 1.64 8.64 -15.47
N SER A 96 2.45 8.97 -16.49
CA SER A 96 2.11 10.01 -17.47
C SER A 96 0.83 9.69 -18.26
N CYS A 97 0.49 8.41 -18.39
CA CYS A 97 -0.78 7.94 -18.98
C CYS A 97 -2.04 8.42 -18.27
N LEU A 98 -1.92 8.96 -17.05
CA LEU A 98 -3.07 9.54 -16.33
C LEU A 98 -3.60 10.82 -17.01
N ASP A 99 -2.74 11.53 -17.75
CA ASP A 99 -3.12 12.75 -18.46
C ASP A 99 -4.10 12.50 -19.61
N ASP A 100 -3.97 11.36 -20.31
CA ASP A 100 -4.79 10.97 -21.45
C ASP A 100 -5.73 9.77 -21.17
N SER A 101 -5.75 9.29 -19.95
CA SER A 101 -6.56 8.15 -19.51
C SER A 101 -6.22 6.82 -20.22
N THR A 102 -5.00 6.66 -20.69
CA THR A 102 -4.51 5.46 -21.39
C THR A 102 -3.84 4.44 -20.45
N CYS A 103 -3.80 4.71 -19.14
CA CYS A 103 -3.25 3.79 -18.14
C CYS A 103 -3.89 2.40 -18.21
N GLY A 104 -3.02 1.39 -18.18
CA GLY A 104 -3.42 -0.03 -18.14
C GLY A 104 -3.53 -0.60 -16.73
N ASP A 105 -3.67 -1.92 -16.67
CA ASP A 105 -3.84 -2.66 -15.41
C ASP A 105 -2.65 -2.48 -14.46
N LYS A 106 -1.43 -2.41 -14.98
CA LYS A 106 -0.21 -2.24 -14.17
C LYS A 106 -0.23 -0.95 -13.37
N GLU A 107 -0.57 0.17 -14.01
CA GLU A 107 -0.69 1.47 -13.38
C GLU A 107 -1.87 1.50 -12.41
N PHE A 108 -2.98 0.84 -12.78
CA PHE A 108 -4.14 0.66 -11.90
C PHE A 108 -3.76 -0.08 -10.62
N TYR A 109 -3.14 -1.25 -10.71
CA TYR A 109 -2.73 -2.03 -9.53
C TYR A 109 -1.71 -1.29 -8.68
N ALA A 110 -0.80 -0.52 -9.29
CA ALA A 110 0.16 0.28 -8.55
C ALA A 110 -0.50 1.44 -7.79
N ALA A 111 -1.43 2.15 -8.43
CA ALA A 111 -2.20 3.20 -7.80
C ALA A 111 -3.04 2.67 -6.64
N TRP A 112 -3.68 1.52 -6.84
CA TRP A 112 -4.47 0.85 -5.82
C TRP A 112 -3.61 0.38 -4.64
N ALA A 113 -2.41 -0.15 -4.90
CA ALA A 113 -1.48 -0.55 -3.84
C ALA A 113 -1.01 0.64 -2.98
N ILE A 114 -0.80 1.82 -3.59
CA ILE A 114 -0.49 3.06 -2.85
C ILE A 114 -1.67 3.44 -1.95
N HIS A 115 -2.87 3.40 -2.50
CA HIS A 115 -4.10 3.68 -1.78
C HIS A 115 -4.31 2.69 -0.62
N THR A 116 -4.13 1.39 -0.86
CA THR A 116 -4.20 0.36 0.19
C THR A 116 -3.22 0.65 1.33
N LEU A 117 -1.99 1.07 1.04
CA LEU A 117 -1.04 1.44 2.09
C LEU A 117 -1.55 2.63 2.93
N ALA A 118 -2.19 3.63 2.30
CA ALA A 118 -2.83 4.73 3.00
C ALA A 118 -3.97 4.23 3.89
N HIS A 119 -4.86 3.39 3.37
CA HIS A 119 -6.00 2.80 4.06
C HIS A 119 -5.56 2.03 5.32
N GLU A 120 -4.65 1.09 5.17
CA GLU A 120 -4.10 0.31 6.28
C GLU A 120 -3.42 1.20 7.34
N SER A 121 -2.83 2.31 6.91
CA SER A 121 -2.19 3.25 7.83
C SER A 121 -3.21 4.00 8.70
N PHE A 122 -4.44 4.24 8.21
CA PHE A 122 -5.51 4.78 9.04
C PHE A 122 -6.06 3.74 10.02
N HIS A 123 -6.13 2.48 9.66
CA HIS A 123 -6.41 1.42 10.62
C HIS A 123 -5.34 1.36 11.72
N LEU A 124 -4.07 1.47 11.38
CA LEU A 124 -2.97 1.55 12.34
C LEU A 124 -3.05 2.80 13.24
N ARG A 125 -3.64 3.90 12.77
CA ARG A 125 -3.94 5.11 13.55
C ARG A 125 -5.05 4.89 14.58
N GLY A 126 -5.90 3.85 14.40
CA GLY A 126 -7.02 3.52 15.26
C GLY A 126 -8.40 3.67 14.63
N THR A 127 -8.48 4.00 13.34
CA THR A 127 -9.74 4.04 12.60
C THR A 127 -10.20 2.61 12.33
N SER A 128 -11.26 2.15 12.98
CA SER A 128 -11.76 0.76 12.87
C SER A 128 -12.84 0.59 11.79
N LEU A 129 -13.52 1.67 11.38
CA LEU A 129 -14.56 1.63 10.35
C LEU A 129 -13.92 1.71 8.97
N GLU A 130 -14.24 0.72 8.10
CA GLU A 130 -13.74 0.64 6.73
C GLU A 130 -14.06 1.90 5.93
N SER A 131 -15.30 2.35 5.93
CA SER A 131 -15.72 3.54 5.18
C SER A 131 -15.02 4.84 5.63
N THR A 132 -14.64 4.93 6.90
CA THR A 132 -13.90 6.08 7.43
C THR A 132 -12.42 5.99 7.03
N ALA A 133 -11.80 4.81 7.17
CA ALA A 133 -10.42 4.57 6.77
C ALA A 133 -10.26 4.82 5.26
N GLU A 134 -11.22 4.33 4.46
CA GLU A 134 -11.27 4.50 3.02
C GLU A 134 -11.36 5.97 2.63
N CYS A 135 -12.28 6.72 3.22
CA CYS A 135 -12.43 8.15 2.94
C CYS A 135 -11.15 8.95 3.23
N TYR A 136 -10.50 8.66 4.34
CA TYR A 136 -9.23 9.31 4.69
C TYR A 136 -8.09 8.87 3.77
N ALA A 137 -8.06 7.61 3.36
CA ALA A 137 -7.08 7.10 2.41
C ALA A 137 -7.22 7.78 1.05
N MET A 138 -8.44 7.97 0.55
CA MET A 138 -8.71 8.71 -0.70
C MET A 138 -8.10 10.11 -0.68
N GLN A 139 -8.16 10.82 0.46
CA GLN A 139 -7.63 12.17 0.62
C GLN A 139 -6.11 12.23 0.84
N THR A 140 -5.47 11.10 1.17
CA THR A 140 -4.04 11.05 1.50
C THR A 140 -3.21 10.25 0.50
N THR A 141 -3.83 9.61 -0.48
CA THR A 141 -3.16 8.78 -1.50
C THR A 141 -2.04 9.54 -2.20
N ALA A 142 -2.24 10.83 -2.54
CA ALA A 142 -1.20 11.65 -3.18
C ALA A 142 0.02 11.85 -2.28
N SER A 143 -0.18 12.10 -0.98
CA SER A 143 0.94 12.27 -0.04
C SER A 143 1.74 10.97 0.17
N VAL A 144 1.06 9.84 0.17
CA VAL A 144 1.69 8.51 0.18
C VAL A 144 2.49 8.28 -1.10
N ALA A 145 1.92 8.58 -2.26
CA ALA A 145 2.59 8.47 -3.55
C ALA A 145 3.89 9.30 -3.61
N VAL A 146 3.84 10.56 -3.15
CA VAL A 146 5.02 11.42 -3.05
C VAL A 146 6.07 10.83 -2.11
N SER A 147 5.65 10.30 -0.95
CA SER A 147 6.55 9.66 0.01
C SER A 147 7.20 8.39 -0.56
N LEU A 148 6.58 7.76 -1.55
CA LEU A 148 7.09 6.61 -2.28
C LEU A 148 7.94 6.99 -3.51
N GLY A 149 8.13 8.29 -3.77
CA GLY A 149 9.01 8.82 -4.82
C GLY A 149 8.32 9.18 -6.14
N ILE A 150 6.99 9.25 -6.15
CA ILE A 150 6.22 9.70 -7.33
C ILE A 150 6.20 11.23 -7.35
N PRO A 151 6.42 11.88 -8.51
CA PRO A 151 6.33 13.33 -8.63
C PRO A 151 4.96 13.87 -8.20
N SER A 152 4.91 15.00 -7.49
CA SER A 152 3.68 15.56 -6.89
C SER A 152 2.53 15.69 -7.88
N ARG A 153 2.79 16.19 -9.10
CA ARG A 153 1.75 16.31 -10.13
C ARG A 153 1.12 14.96 -10.48
N GLN A 154 1.95 13.92 -10.69
CA GLN A 154 1.44 12.58 -10.99
C GLN A 154 0.74 11.96 -9.77
N ALA A 155 1.21 12.25 -8.55
CA ALA A 155 0.58 11.80 -7.31
C ALA A 155 -0.83 12.36 -7.14
N GLU A 156 -1.04 13.66 -7.41
CA GLU A 156 -2.37 14.31 -7.38
C GLU A 156 -3.31 13.73 -8.45
N GLN A 157 -2.79 13.52 -9.67
CA GLN A 157 -3.55 12.88 -10.74
C GLN A 157 -3.94 11.45 -10.39
N LEU A 158 -3.01 10.69 -9.77
CA LEU A 158 -3.23 9.33 -9.30
C LEU A 158 -4.34 9.29 -8.23
N GLN A 159 -4.30 10.18 -7.22
CA GLN A 159 -5.33 10.27 -6.18
C GLN A 159 -6.71 10.52 -6.81
N ARG A 160 -6.81 11.51 -7.71
CA ARG A 160 -8.05 11.80 -8.44
C ARG A 160 -8.53 10.62 -9.26
N TRP A 161 -7.61 9.91 -9.90
CA TRP A 161 -7.95 8.75 -10.72
C TRP A 161 -8.47 7.58 -9.87
N VAL A 162 -7.86 7.30 -8.72
CA VAL A 162 -8.34 6.30 -7.75
C VAL A 162 -9.73 6.70 -7.24
N TRP A 163 -9.94 7.98 -6.91
CA TRP A 163 -11.25 8.50 -6.50
C TRP A 163 -12.34 8.28 -7.56
N VAL A 164 -12.07 8.65 -8.80
CA VAL A 164 -13.07 8.57 -9.87
C VAL A 164 -13.31 7.14 -10.36
N ARG A 165 -12.27 6.31 -10.39
CA ARG A 165 -12.33 4.97 -10.99
C ARG A 165 -12.48 3.85 -9.96
N GLY A 166 -11.97 4.03 -8.76
CA GLY A 166 -11.97 3.06 -7.68
C GLY A 166 -13.17 3.24 -6.74
N TYR A 167 -13.23 4.36 -6.04
CA TYR A 167 -14.19 4.60 -4.98
C TYR A 167 -15.67 4.27 -5.33
N PRO A 168 -16.20 4.58 -6.53
CA PRO A 168 -17.58 4.22 -6.87
C PRO A 168 -17.83 2.71 -7.05
N LYS A 169 -16.78 1.90 -7.08
CA LYS A 169 -16.85 0.44 -7.22
C LYS A 169 -16.59 -0.30 -5.93
N GLU A 170 -16.26 0.43 -4.86
CA GLU A 170 -16.03 -0.16 -3.56
C GLU A 170 -17.32 -0.80 -3.01
N PRO A 171 -17.20 -1.94 -2.28
CA PRO A 171 -18.29 -2.50 -1.52
C PRO A 171 -18.93 -1.47 -0.57
N GLN A 172 -20.19 -1.66 -0.22
CA GLN A 172 -20.94 -0.71 0.60
C GLN A 172 -20.26 -0.41 1.96
N GLU A 173 -19.56 -1.38 2.54
CA GLU A 173 -18.83 -1.22 3.79
C GLU A 173 -17.65 -0.23 3.71
N TYR A 174 -17.10 0.00 2.50
CA TYR A 174 -16.01 0.95 2.24
C TYR A 174 -16.51 2.33 1.81
N SER A 175 -17.79 2.51 1.61
CA SER A 175 -18.36 3.76 1.09
C SER A 175 -19.27 4.45 2.09
N THR A 176 -19.29 5.78 2.07
CA THR A 176 -20.19 6.59 2.90
C THR A 176 -20.50 7.94 2.26
N THR A 177 -21.71 8.44 2.47
CA THR A 177 -22.11 9.79 2.04
C THR A 177 -21.39 10.92 2.77
N ASP A 178 -20.74 10.61 3.90
CA ASP A 178 -19.94 11.56 4.67
C ASP A 178 -18.59 11.86 4.02
N CYS A 179 -18.17 11.01 3.07
CA CYS A 179 -16.95 11.18 2.29
C CYS A 179 -17.18 12.12 1.09
N ARG A 180 -17.15 13.41 1.36
CA ARG A 180 -17.36 14.48 0.35
C ARG A 180 -16.70 15.76 0.78
N ASN A 181 -16.48 16.67 -0.17
CA ASN A 181 -15.99 18.01 0.10
C ASN A 181 -16.89 18.72 1.13
N GLY A 182 -16.28 19.28 2.19
CA GLY A 182 -16.97 19.89 3.32
C GLY A 182 -17.83 18.93 4.16
N GLY A 183 -17.68 17.62 3.96
CA GLY A 183 -18.35 16.58 4.74
C GLY A 183 -17.69 16.33 6.10
N PRO A 184 -18.34 15.50 6.97
CA PRO A 184 -17.78 15.20 8.30
C PRO A 184 -16.41 14.49 8.27
N LEU A 185 -16.09 13.79 7.17
CA LEU A 185 -14.83 13.07 7.00
C LEU A 185 -13.82 13.83 6.12
N ASP A 186 -14.06 15.11 5.84
CA ASP A 186 -13.11 15.96 5.11
C ASP A 186 -11.93 16.33 5.99
N LEU A 187 -10.72 15.86 5.63
CA LEU A 187 -9.48 16.20 6.33
C LEU A 187 -9.00 17.64 6.06
N HIS A 188 -9.50 18.24 4.98
CA HIS A 188 -9.05 19.55 4.50
C HIS A 188 -10.24 20.48 4.16
N PRO A 189 -11.16 20.74 5.13
CA PRO A 189 -12.43 21.44 4.85
C PRO A 189 -12.28 22.87 4.33
N THR A 190 -11.08 23.43 4.39
CA THR A 190 -10.76 24.76 3.84
C THR A 190 -10.12 24.69 2.45
N SER A 191 -9.82 23.49 1.94
CA SER A 191 -9.25 23.30 0.61
C SER A 191 -10.35 23.43 -0.46
N PRO A 192 -10.10 24.15 -1.56
CA PRO A 192 -11.01 24.17 -2.70
C PRO A 192 -10.91 22.89 -3.56
N VAL A 193 -9.96 22.02 -3.27
CA VAL A 193 -9.66 20.78 -4.05
C VAL A 193 -10.14 19.57 -3.27
N TRP A 194 -10.89 18.69 -3.93
CA TRP A 194 -11.36 17.41 -3.42
C TRP A 194 -11.07 16.29 -4.43
N PRO A 195 -10.72 15.11 -4.01
CA PRO A 195 -10.11 14.73 -2.74
C PRO A 195 -8.68 15.20 -2.67
#